data_bde62b9e025f5cb65afbb5d8f11c544e
#
_entry.id   bde62b9e025f5cb65afbb5d8f11c544e
#
_cell.length_a   1.000
_cell.length_b   1.000
_cell.length_c   1.000
_cell.angle_alpha   90.00
_cell.angle_beta   90.00
_cell.angle_gamma   90.00
#
_symmetry.space_group_name_H-M   'P 1'
#
loop_
_entity.id
_entity.type
_entity.pdbx_description
1 polymer ?
#
loop_
_entity_poly.entity_id
_entity_poly.type
_entity_poly.pdbx_seq_one_letter_code
_entity_poly.pdbx_strand_id
1 'polypeptide(L)'
;NKVPIPNTLDYLIVAGGGSGGSSWGGGGGAGGLRTTFGTTSGGGASAENTLTLSAMTYTATVGTGGAKVLGNAFTSGNNGNASSLDATSAGNFQTVGGGAGGTYVTNLSGTDGNLGGSGGGGGVLGQASPYTKAGGQGTNNEGFAGAAGNGSGYIIGGGGGSSGSPPSGANQNDGGAGT
;
A
#
# COMPACT_ATOMS: atom_id res chain seq x y z
N ASN A 1 -5.87 35.31 29.38
CA ASN A 1 -5.42 33.93 29.63
C ASN A 1 -5.09 33.28 28.28
N LYS A 2 -3.80 33.15 27.95
CA LYS A 2 -3.37 32.29 26.87
C LYS A 2 -3.60 30.84 27.29
N VAL A 3 -4.47 30.11 26.60
CA VAL A 3 -4.54 28.67 26.74
C VAL A 3 -3.19 28.14 26.28
N PRO A 4 -2.47 27.35 27.09
CA PRO A 4 -1.23 26.74 26.65
C PRO A 4 -1.52 25.87 25.41
N ILE A 5 -0.83 26.10 24.30
CA ILE A 5 -0.89 25.23 23.15
C ILE A 5 -0.19 23.92 23.56
N PRO A 6 -0.80 22.76 23.44
CA PRO A 6 -0.10 21.50 23.70
C PRO A 6 1.15 21.44 22.82
N ASN A 7 2.29 21.17 23.44
CA ASN A 7 3.57 21.10 22.73
C ASN A 7 3.74 19.79 21.93
N THR A 8 2.79 18.85 22.05
CA THR A 8 2.87 17.54 21.40
C THR A 8 1.59 17.24 20.64
N LEU A 9 1.72 16.56 19.51
CA LEU A 9 0.65 16.08 18.66
C LEU A 9 0.78 14.56 18.48
N ASP A 10 -0.29 13.85 18.77
CA ASP A 10 -0.47 12.49 18.28
C ASP A 10 -1.05 12.52 16.87
N TYR A 11 -0.61 11.61 16.00
CA TYR A 11 -1.07 11.58 14.63
C TYR A 11 -1.34 10.15 14.12
N LEU A 12 -2.17 10.11 13.11
CA LEU A 12 -2.37 8.98 12.22
C LEU A 12 -2.34 9.52 10.79
N ILE A 13 -1.39 9.06 9.99
CA ILE A 13 -1.27 9.42 8.58
C ILE A 13 -1.42 8.13 7.76
N VAL A 14 -2.39 8.13 6.84
CA VAL A 14 -2.64 7.03 5.91
C VAL A 14 -2.64 7.57 4.49
N ALA A 15 -1.84 6.98 3.62
CA ALA A 15 -1.81 7.33 2.19
C ALA A 15 -2.96 6.71 1.40
N GLY A 16 -3.16 7.16 0.16
CA GLY A 16 -4.12 6.55 -0.76
C GLY A 16 -3.73 5.12 -1.11
N GLY A 17 -4.68 4.19 -1.15
CA GLY A 17 -4.45 2.82 -1.61
C GLY A 17 -4.22 2.73 -3.12
N GLY A 18 -3.53 1.73 -3.60
CA GLY A 18 -3.40 1.40 -5.02
C GLY A 18 -4.67 0.78 -5.59
N SER A 19 -4.86 0.85 -6.91
CA SER A 19 -5.93 0.12 -7.59
C SER A 19 -5.47 -1.28 -8.03
N GLY A 20 -6.41 -2.21 -8.13
CA GLY A 20 -6.14 -3.53 -8.72
C GLY A 20 -5.83 -3.44 -10.21
N GLY A 21 -5.13 -4.42 -10.74
CA GLY A 21 -4.94 -4.60 -12.18
C GLY A 21 -6.20 -5.11 -12.86
N SER A 22 -6.29 -4.96 -14.18
CA SER A 22 -7.38 -5.49 -14.99
C SER A 22 -7.13 -6.95 -15.42
N SER A 23 -8.14 -7.63 -15.95
CA SER A 23 -8.03 -8.95 -16.63
C SER A 23 -7.26 -9.98 -15.78
N TRP A 24 -7.88 -10.48 -14.72
CA TRP A 24 -7.24 -11.35 -13.73
C TRP A 24 -6.00 -10.73 -13.11
N GLY A 25 -6.07 -9.42 -12.86
CA GLY A 25 -5.01 -8.66 -12.22
C GLY A 25 -4.96 -8.84 -10.71
N GLY A 26 -3.80 -8.58 -10.15
CA GLY A 26 -3.58 -8.57 -8.71
C GLY A 26 -4.34 -7.44 -7.99
N GLY A 27 -4.58 -7.61 -6.70
CA GLY A 27 -5.16 -6.56 -5.85
C GLY A 27 -4.21 -5.39 -5.65
N GLY A 28 -4.74 -4.17 -5.50
CA GLY A 28 -3.95 -3.02 -5.08
C GLY A 28 -3.56 -3.12 -3.60
N GLY A 29 -2.39 -2.61 -3.24
CA GLY A 29 -1.93 -2.52 -1.87
C GLY A 29 -2.59 -1.37 -1.10
N ALA A 30 -2.67 -1.49 0.22
CA ALA A 30 -3.07 -0.38 1.06
C ALA A 30 -2.06 0.77 1.00
N GLY A 31 -2.51 1.99 1.27
CA GLY A 31 -1.58 3.10 1.52
C GLY A 31 -0.72 2.83 2.74
N GLY A 32 0.47 3.43 2.76
CA GLY A 32 1.33 3.39 3.93
C GLY A 32 0.63 4.00 5.14
N LEU A 33 0.94 3.47 6.31
CA LEU A 33 0.39 3.94 7.58
C LEU A 33 1.53 4.30 8.53
N ARG A 34 1.42 5.47 9.15
CA ARG A 34 2.29 5.91 10.26
C ARG A 34 1.44 6.47 11.40
N THR A 35 1.73 6.07 12.62
CA THR A 35 0.95 6.50 13.78
C THR A 35 1.76 6.56 15.05
N THR A 36 1.36 7.45 15.94
CA THR A 36 1.84 7.50 17.33
C THR A 36 0.93 6.72 18.29
N PHE A 37 -0.25 6.30 17.84
CA PHE A 37 -1.22 5.57 18.67
C PHE A 37 -0.88 4.11 18.86
N GLY A 38 -1.20 3.58 20.04
CA GLY A 38 -1.04 2.16 20.34
C GLY A 38 0.43 1.74 20.50
N THR A 39 0.73 0.51 20.13
CA THR A 39 2.06 -0.10 20.26
C THR A 39 2.73 -0.34 18.91
N THR A 40 1.95 -0.32 17.83
CA THR A 40 2.43 -0.65 16.48
C THR A 40 2.02 0.41 15.46
N SER A 41 2.87 0.61 14.47
CA SER A 41 2.63 1.40 13.25
C SER A 41 2.55 0.48 12.04
N GLY A 42 2.52 1.04 10.83
CA GLY A 42 2.47 0.27 9.59
C GLY A 42 3.67 -0.65 9.42
N GLY A 43 3.49 -1.74 8.66
CA GLY A 43 4.56 -2.70 8.40
C GLY A 43 5.03 -3.48 9.63
N GLY A 44 4.26 -3.48 10.72
CA GLY A 44 4.63 -4.12 11.99
C GLY A 44 5.68 -3.35 12.79
N ALA A 45 5.98 -2.11 12.43
CA ALA A 45 6.87 -1.24 13.20
C ALA A 45 6.25 -0.83 14.56
N SER A 46 7.08 -0.40 15.48
CA SER A 46 6.60 0.25 16.71
C SER A 46 5.90 1.56 16.39
N ALA A 47 4.91 1.94 17.22
CA ALA A 47 4.31 3.26 17.15
C ALA A 47 5.39 4.35 17.24
N GLU A 48 5.19 5.43 16.50
CA GLU A 48 6.15 6.52 16.44
C GLU A 48 6.03 7.46 17.65
N ASN A 49 7.04 8.30 17.84
CA ASN A 49 6.98 9.30 18.89
C ASN A 49 6.02 10.43 18.51
N THR A 50 5.39 11.04 19.52
CA THR A 50 4.58 12.24 19.34
C THR A 50 5.40 13.36 18.71
N LEU A 51 4.75 14.16 17.88
CA LEU A 51 5.36 15.30 17.24
C LEU A 51 5.36 16.50 18.18
N THR A 52 6.52 17.12 18.40
CA THR A 52 6.60 18.40 19.13
C THR A 52 6.20 19.53 18.18
N LEU A 53 5.21 20.31 18.59
CA LEU A 53 4.69 21.43 17.80
C LEU A 53 5.35 22.75 18.21
N SER A 54 5.57 23.61 17.23
CA SER A 54 5.85 25.03 17.40
C SER A 54 4.70 25.87 16.85
N ALA A 55 4.61 27.13 17.24
CA ALA A 55 3.57 28.03 16.73
C ALA A 55 3.85 28.43 15.27
N MET A 56 3.31 27.65 14.34
CA MET A 56 3.47 27.85 12.88
C MET A 56 2.26 27.29 12.12
N THR A 57 2.24 27.46 10.81
CA THR A 57 1.25 26.84 9.94
C THR A 57 1.72 25.43 9.57
N TYR A 58 0.83 24.47 9.67
CA TYR A 58 1.02 23.11 9.24
C TYR A 58 0.11 22.83 8.04
N THR A 59 0.63 22.17 7.02
CA THR A 59 -0.15 21.77 5.86
C THR A 59 -0.35 20.27 5.86
N ALA A 60 -1.60 19.83 5.93
CA ALA A 60 -1.96 18.43 5.76
C ALA A 60 -2.40 18.17 4.33
N THR A 61 -1.79 17.19 3.66
CA THR A 61 -2.18 16.73 2.33
C THR A 61 -2.69 15.30 2.42
N VAL A 62 -3.88 15.04 1.88
CA VAL A 62 -4.46 13.70 1.82
C VAL A 62 -4.28 13.15 0.41
N GLY A 63 -3.54 12.04 0.30
CA GLY A 63 -3.31 11.36 -0.96
C GLY A 63 -4.57 10.68 -1.51
N THR A 64 -4.81 10.81 -2.81
CA THR A 64 -5.91 10.11 -3.49
C THR A 64 -5.55 8.65 -3.71
N GLY A 65 -6.55 7.77 -3.76
CA GLY A 65 -6.37 6.39 -4.23
C GLY A 65 -5.96 6.32 -5.70
N GLY A 66 -5.34 5.24 -6.09
CA GLY A 66 -5.01 4.94 -7.48
C GLY A 66 -6.27 4.86 -8.34
N ALA A 67 -6.25 5.53 -9.50
CA ALA A 67 -7.38 5.51 -10.41
C ALA A 67 -7.68 4.08 -10.89
N LYS A 68 -8.97 3.74 -11.00
CA LYS A 68 -9.40 2.44 -11.53
C LYS A 68 -8.91 2.24 -12.97
N VAL A 69 -8.63 1.00 -13.34
CA VAL A 69 -8.42 0.59 -14.74
C VAL A 69 -9.64 -0.16 -15.26
N LEU A 70 -9.85 -0.13 -16.58
CA LEU A 70 -10.98 -0.84 -17.20
C LEU A 70 -10.73 -2.35 -17.25
N GLY A 71 -11.78 -3.15 -17.04
CA GLY A 71 -11.69 -4.60 -16.85
C GLY A 71 -11.03 -5.40 -17.98
N ASN A 72 -11.05 -4.91 -19.21
CA ASN A 72 -10.50 -5.60 -20.39
C ASN A 72 -9.26 -4.91 -20.98
N ALA A 73 -8.60 -4.03 -20.22
CA ALA A 73 -7.50 -3.22 -20.74
C ALA A 73 -6.13 -3.93 -20.70
N PHE A 74 -6.03 -5.12 -20.08
CA PHE A 74 -4.75 -5.81 -19.86
C PHE A 74 -3.67 -4.87 -19.30
N THR A 75 -4.06 -4.05 -18.34
CA THR A 75 -3.23 -2.97 -17.78
C THR A 75 -3.08 -3.16 -16.28
N SER A 76 -1.89 -2.96 -15.75
CA SER A 76 -1.67 -2.84 -14.30
C SER A 76 -2.51 -1.71 -13.73
N GLY A 77 -2.82 -1.79 -12.46
CA GLY A 77 -3.47 -0.70 -11.73
C GLY A 77 -2.61 0.56 -11.67
N ASN A 78 -3.06 1.51 -10.89
CA ASN A 78 -2.33 2.74 -10.59
C ASN A 78 -1.98 2.79 -9.11
N ASN A 79 -0.80 3.29 -8.79
CA ASN A 79 -0.42 3.53 -7.39
C ASN A 79 -1.32 4.59 -6.76
N GLY A 80 -1.51 4.50 -5.46
CA GLY A 80 -2.06 5.59 -4.67
C GLY A 80 -1.07 6.74 -4.52
N ASN A 81 -1.55 7.88 -4.06
CA ASN A 81 -0.73 9.05 -3.78
C ASN A 81 -0.38 9.12 -2.29
N ALA A 82 0.74 9.76 -2.00
CA ALA A 82 1.21 9.98 -0.65
C ALA A 82 0.29 10.93 0.13
N SER A 83 0.18 10.69 1.45
CA SER A 83 -0.35 11.67 2.41
C SER A 83 0.79 12.25 3.21
N SER A 84 0.69 13.52 3.58
CA SER A 84 1.73 14.18 4.35
C SER A 84 1.18 15.20 5.35
N LEU A 85 1.94 15.38 6.41
CA LEU A 85 1.86 16.54 7.29
C LEU A 85 3.18 17.32 7.15
N ASP A 86 3.14 18.46 6.51
CA ASP A 86 4.29 19.34 6.35
C ASP A 86 4.44 20.21 7.60
N ALA A 87 5.57 20.02 8.27
CA ALA A 87 5.97 20.76 9.46
C ALA A 87 7.38 21.29 9.22
N THR A 88 7.49 22.44 8.55
CA THR A 88 8.74 22.97 8.00
C THR A 88 9.92 23.05 8.98
N SER A 89 9.65 23.10 10.31
CA SER A 89 10.69 23.07 11.33
C SER A 89 10.93 21.69 11.97
N ALA A 90 9.97 20.75 11.87
CA ALA A 90 10.05 19.44 12.49
C ALA A 90 10.24 18.30 11.45
N GLY A 91 10.30 18.64 10.16
CA GLY A 91 10.41 17.69 9.07
C GLY A 91 9.08 17.46 8.35
N ASN A 92 9.16 16.81 7.20
CA ASN A 92 7.99 16.37 6.42
C ASN A 92 7.66 14.93 6.83
N PHE A 93 6.50 14.75 7.46
CA PHE A 93 5.94 13.43 7.79
C PHE A 93 5.09 12.96 6.62
N GLN A 94 5.59 12.00 5.87
CA GLN A 94 4.93 11.50 4.68
C GLN A 94 4.77 9.98 4.75
N THR A 95 3.69 9.48 4.18
CA THR A 95 3.45 8.07 3.92
C THR A 95 3.34 7.80 2.43
N VAL A 96 3.85 6.66 1.98
CA VAL A 96 3.88 6.27 0.57
C VAL A 96 2.51 5.71 0.14
N GLY A 97 2.04 6.08 -1.04
CA GLY A 97 0.82 5.50 -1.62
C GLY A 97 0.92 3.99 -1.80
N GLY A 98 -0.22 3.30 -1.76
CA GLY A 98 -0.28 1.85 -1.98
C GLY A 98 0.15 1.46 -3.39
N GLY A 99 0.80 0.31 -3.53
CA GLY A 99 1.24 -0.23 -4.80
C GLY A 99 0.08 -0.71 -5.67
N ALA A 100 0.17 -0.52 -6.97
CA ALA A 100 -0.79 -1.02 -7.94
C ALA A 100 -0.72 -2.54 -8.07
N GLY A 101 -1.86 -3.20 -8.30
CA GLY A 101 -1.90 -4.60 -8.70
C GLY A 101 -1.37 -4.83 -10.11
N GLY A 102 -0.65 -5.93 -10.30
CA GLY A 102 -0.22 -6.39 -11.61
C GLY A 102 -1.40 -6.83 -12.49
N THR A 103 -1.18 -7.08 -13.75
CA THR A 103 -2.21 -7.54 -14.69
C THR A 103 -1.82 -8.87 -15.35
N TYR A 104 -2.82 -9.55 -15.92
CA TYR A 104 -2.61 -10.58 -16.92
C TYR A 104 -2.31 -9.93 -18.28
N VAL A 105 -1.34 -10.46 -18.99
CA VAL A 105 -1.09 -10.10 -20.41
C VAL A 105 -1.07 -11.40 -21.23
N THR A 106 -1.70 -11.39 -22.39
CA THR A 106 -1.68 -12.51 -23.33
C THR A 106 -0.23 -12.84 -23.73
N ASN A 107 0.07 -14.12 -23.96
CA ASN A 107 1.39 -14.63 -24.35
C ASN A 107 2.45 -14.72 -23.24
N LEU A 108 2.04 -15.16 -22.03
CA LEU A 108 2.94 -15.53 -20.93
C LEU A 108 3.62 -14.35 -20.21
N SER A 109 3.15 -13.13 -20.37
CA SER A 109 3.75 -11.96 -19.73
C SER A 109 2.77 -11.18 -18.84
N GLY A 110 2.35 -11.76 -17.73
CA GLY A 110 1.73 -11.00 -16.64
C GLY A 110 2.73 -9.99 -16.05
N THR A 111 2.27 -9.04 -15.25
CA THR A 111 3.13 -8.10 -14.56
C THR A 111 3.16 -8.35 -13.05
N ASP A 112 4.27 -8.00 -12.43
CA ASP A 112 4.41 -7.98 -10.99
C ASP A 112 3.51 -6.89 -10.39
N GLY A 113 3.20 -6.99 -9.13
CA GLY A 113 2.60 -5.92 -8.36
C GLY A 113 3.61 -4.80 -8.13
N ASN A 114 3.15 -3.54 -8.10
CA ASN A 114 4.02 -2.40 -7.82
C ASN A 114 4.35 -2.31 -6.32
N LEU A 115 5.53 -1.79 -6.06
CA LEU A 115 5.91 -1.39 -4.70
C LEU A 115 5.04 -0.19 -4.25
N GLY A 116 4.88 -0.04 -2.93
CA GLY A 116 4.10 1.05 -2.34
C GLY A 116 4.26 1.13 -0.84
N GLY A 117 3.45 1.91 -0.15
CA GLY A 117 3.31 1.85 1.31
C GLY A 117 3.04 0.42 1.74
N SER A 118 1.97 -0.19 1.21
CA SER A 118 1.85 -1.65 1.07
C SER A 118 1.90 -2.01 -0.41
N GLY A 119 2.54 -3.12 -0.74
CA GLY A 119 2.72 -3.57 -2.12
C GLY A 119 1.44 -4.08 -2.78
N GLY A 120 1.30 -3.93 -4.08
CA GLY A 120 0.24 -4.55 -4.87
C GLY A 120 0.49 -6.05 -5.10
N GLY A 121 -0.56 -6.82 -5.35
CA GLY A 121 -0.47 -8.24 -5.71
C GLY A 121 0.01 -8.46 -7.14
N GLY A 122 0.67 -9.57 -7.40
CA GLY A 122 1.07 -9.99 -8.73
C GLY A 122 -0.14 -10.40 -9.60
N GLY A 123 -0.07 -10.13 -10.89
CA GLY A 123 -1.06 -10.61 -11.87
C GLY A 123 -0.90 -12.09 -12.17
N VAL A 124 -1.88 -12.66 -12.90
CA VAL A 124 -1.83 -14.05 -13.33
C VAL A 124 -1.11 -14.18 -14.67
N LEU A 125 -0.42 -15.28 -14.88
CA LEU A 125 0.05 -15.75 -16.19
C LEU A 125 -0.99 -16.69 -16.77
N GLY A 126 -1.23 -16.58 -18.11
CA GLY A 126 -2.15 -17.49 -18.81
C GLY A 126 -1.70 -18.95 -18.74
N GLN A 127 -2.64 -19.81 -18.96
CA GLN A 127 -2.66 -21.28 -18.91
C GLN A 127 -1.33 -22.01 -18.65
N ALA A 128 -1.35 -22.84 -17.58
CA ALA A 128 -0.33 -23.88 -17.29
C ALA A 128 1.13 -23.37 -17.18
N SER A 129 1.33 -22.11 -16.92
CA SER A 129 2.68 -21.58 -16.70
C SER A 129 3.13 -21.84 -15.26
N PRO A 130 4.30 -22.46 -15.06
CA PRO A 130 4.86 -22.60 -13.72
C PRO A 130 5.42 -21.27 -13.17
N TYR A 131 5.30 -20.20 -13.94
CA TYR A 131 5.84 -18.91 -13.55
C TYR A 131 4.89 -18.15 -12.63
N THR A 132 5.48 -17.53 -11.62
CA THR A 132 4.81 -16.62 -10.68
C THR A 132 5.11 -15.18 -11.05
N LYS A 133 4.18 -14.30 -10.75
CA LYS A 133 4.39 -12.85 -10.76
C LYS A 133 4.47 -12.36 -9.33
N ALA A 134 5.55 -11.69 -9.01
CA ALA A 134 5.79 -11.24 -7.64
C ALA A 134 4.75 -10.21 -7.19
N GLY A 135 4.41 -10.23 -5.93
CA GLY A 135 3.79 -9.07 -5.28
C GLY A 135 4.81 -7.96 -5.11
N GLY A 136 4.35 -6.71 -5.14
CA GLY A 136 5.18 -5.54 -4.88
C GLY A 136 5.66 -5.53 -3.43
N GLN A 137 6.82 -4.94 -3.19
CA GLN A 137 7.33 -4.75 -1.83
C GLN A 137 6.57 -3.63 -1.12
N GLY A 138 6.36 -3.79 0.17
CA GLY A 138 5.91 -2.71 1.05
C GLY A 138 7.08 -1.81 1.45
N THR A 139 6.78 -0.58 1.80
CA THR A 139 7.74 0.34 2.42
C THR A 139 7.96 -0.05 3.88
N ASN A 140 9.22 -0.14 4.29
CA ASN A 140 9.56 -0.43 5.68
C ASN A 140 8.84 0.55 6.62
N ASN A 141 8.31 0.04 7.72
CA ASN A 141 7.59 0.79 8.75
C ASN A 141 6.28 1.46 8.27
N GLU A 142 5.78 1.13 7.07
CA GLU A 142 4.53 1.69 6.55
C GLU A 142 3.53 0.62 6.09
N GLY A 143 4.00 -0.55 5.63
CA GLY A 143 3.13 -1.62 5.18
C GLY A 143 3.87 -2.88 4.76
N PHE A 144 3.12 -3.88 4.31
CA PHE A 144 3.63 -5.20 3.94
C PHE A 144 3.62 -5.41 2.43
N ALA A 145 4.41 -6.39 1.97
CA ALA A 145 4.41 -6.81 0.58
C ALA A 145 3.06 -7.41 0.16
N GLY A 146 2.72 -7.29 -1.11
CA GLY A 146 1.63 -8.03 -1.74
C GLY A 146 2.01 -9.49 -1.99
N ALA A 147 1.01 -10.33 -2.24
CA ALA A 147 1.20 -11.73 -2.60
C ALA A 147 1.57 -11.89 -4.09
N ALA A 148 2.28 -12.97 -4.38
CA ALA A 148 2.54 -13.36 -5.76
C ALA A 148 1.27 -13.93 -6.42
N GLY A 149 1.11 -13.66 -7.72
CA GLY A 149 0.15 -14.37 -8.57
C GLY A 149 0.78 -15.62 -9.15
N ASN A 150 -0.03 -16.66 -9.44
CA ASN A 150 0.45 -17.94 -9.98
C ASN A 150 -0.44 -18.41 -11.15
N GLY A 151 0.18 -18.79 -12.25
CA GLY A 151 -0.52 -19.30 -13.44
C GLY A 151 -1.10 -20.70 -13.29
N SER A 152 -0.53 -21.57 -12.44
CA SER A 152 -0.93 -22.98 -12.30
C SER A 152 -2.34 -23.22 -11.75
N GLY A 153 -3.07 -22.22 -11.37
CA GLY A 153 -4.44 -22.33 -10.82
C GLY A 153 -5.22 -21.05 -10.98
N TYR A 154 -4.78 -20.15 -11.82
CA TYR A 154 -5.36 -18.79 -11.93
C TYR A 154 -5.40 -18.04 -10.60
N ILE A 155 -4.38 -18.25 -9.76
CA ILE A 155 -4.28 -17.60 -8.47
C ILE A 155 -3.83 -16.16 -8.65
N ILE A 156 -4.66 -15.22 -8.24
CA ILE A 156 -4.41 -13.79 -8.30
C ILE A 156 -3.72 -13.37 -6.99
N GLY A 157 -2.66 -12.60 -7.06
CA GLY A 157 -2.00 -12.07 -5.86
C GLY A 157 -2.86 -11.02 -5.16
N GLY A 158 -3.08 -11.19 -3.87
CA GLY A 158 -3.70 -10.15 -3.02
C GLY A 158 -2.75 -8.98 -2.75
N GLY A 159 -3.28 -7.77 -2.60
CA GLY A 159 -2.49 -6.62 -2.17
C GLY A 159 -2.09 -6.73 -0.70
N GLY A 160 -0.94 -6.16 -0.33
CA GLY A 160 -0.50 -6.07 1.05
C GLY A 160 -1.36 -5.11 1.88
N GLY A 161 -1.56 -5.41 3.15
CA GLY A 161 -2.19 -4.52 4.12
C GLY A 161 -1.18 -3.73 4.93
N SER A 162 -1.66 -2.76 5.69
CA SER A 162 -0.82 -1.97 6.60
C SER A 162 -0.41 -2.74 7.85
N SER A 163 -1.22 -3.71 8.29
CA SER A 163 -0.98 -4.51 9.49
C SER A 163 -0.63 -5.98 9.20
N GLY A 164 -0.73 -6.44 7.97
CA GLY A 164 -0.41 -7.83 7.63
C GLY A 164 -0.18 -8.06 6.15
N SER A 165 0.68 -9.03 5.84
CA SER A 165 0.83 -9.55 4.48
C SER A 165 -0.39 -10.39 4.10
N PRO A 166 -0.70 -10.54 2.81
CA PRO A 166 -1.66 -11.54 2.38
C PRO A 166 -1.22 -12.94 2.82
N PRO A 167 -2.18 -13.84 3.11
CA PRO A 167 -1.83 -15.21 3.48
C PRO A 167 -1.02 -15.89 2.36
N SER A 168 -0.07 -16.74 2.75
CA SER A 168 0.70 -17.58 1.84
C SER A 168 0.02 -18.92 1.66
N GLY A 169 -0.09 -19.42 0.46
CA GLY A 169 -0.69 -20.73 0.17
C GLY A 169 -1.32 -20.85 -1.21
N ALA A 170 -2.05 -21.94 -1.43
CA ALA A 170 -2.65 -22.26 -2.73
C ALA A 170 -3.77 -21.28 -3.16
N ASN A 171 -4.35 -20.53 -2.26
CA ASN A 171 -5.42 -19.56 -2.54
C ASN A 171 -4.98 -18.16 -2.06
N GLN A 172 -4.05 -17.53 -2.76
CA GLN A 172 -3.49 -16.23 -2.40
C GLN A 172 -4.37 -15.06 -2.89
N ASN A 173 -5.69 -15.27 -2.97
CA ASN A 173 -6.60 -14.23 -3.48
C ASN A 173 -6.98 -13.18 -2.43
N ASP A 174 -6.69 -13.45 -1.17
CA ASP A 174 -7.04 -12.55 -0.08
C ASP A 174 -6.02 -11.42 0.04
N GLY A 175 -6.52 -10.23 0.36
CA GLY A 175 -5.66 -9.09 0.70
C GLY A 175 -5.06 -9.22 2.09
N GLY A 176 -4.01 -8.47 2.36
CA GLY A 176 -3.46 -8.33 3.70
C GLY A 176 -4.43 -7.61 4.65
N ALA A 177 -4.30 -7.88 5.94
CA ALA A 177 -5.14 -7.26 6.95
C ALA A 177 -4.93 -5.73 6.98
N GLY A 178 -6.01 -4.98 7.13
CA GLY A 178 -6.00 -3.57 7.49
C GLY A 178 -5.84 -3.39 9.00
N THR A 179 -5.51 -2.20 9.43
CA THR A 179 -5.49 -1.77 10.84
C THR A 179 -6.82 -1.19 11.22
#